data_821e781bc0f37412177500b9de7b8507
#
_entry.id   821e781bc0f37412177500b9de7b8507
#
_cell.length_a   1.000
_cell.length_b   1.000
_cell.length_c   1.000
_cell.angle_alpha   90.00
_cell.angle_beta   90.00
_cell.angle_gamma   90.00
#
_symmetry.space_group_name_H-M   'P 1'
#
loop_
_entity.id
_entity.type
_entity.pdbx_description
1 polymer ?
#
loop_
_entity_poly.entity_id
_entity_poly.type
_entity_poly.pdbx_seq_one_letter_code
_entity_poly.pdbx_strand_id
1 'polypeptide(L)'
;MNKFIFVSGGVCSSLGKGVAASSIGALLESRGLNVRMVKCDPYINVNAGSMSPYVHGEVYVTDDGAQTDLDLGNYARFTKGRLRQANSVTTGQVYNEVIRKEREGEYEGKCVQVIPHITDEIKNRILAIANENNDTDVVIVEIGGTVGDIESVPYFEVARQMIHELGRKNAISVHLTLIPEVAGGELKTKPTQHSVKSMQEMGIQPDILICRSPVMLDEPTCKKIAQFTNVDLDAVFSSPNITTTIYQIPIMYFEQKLDQVILRKMGVESRHADMSPWHSVMDRFSKRQGKVRVGVVGEYIDIHDTYTSLYEALFHASLECGVEVEFEKIEASFLDKTDDIDSVLKNMNGILVHGGSAELGINGMIKAASWARLNKKPYLGICLGMHIMIIEWARNVLDWSGANSAEFEPNTKYPVISLNENGKKRLGASDTVNEEGTHIFAAYGEKLITERHRHQYEFSNQYRDEISKSGLKLTAFTPDNKFVECVEWNSHPWGVGVQFKPEFKSKPTAAAPLIKSFIAACKKNK
;
A
#
# COMPACT_ATOMS: atom_id res chain seq x y z
N MET A 1 -14.39 10.60 24.82
CA MET A 1 -12.92 10.84 24.83
C MET A 1 -12.30 9.78 23.94
N ASN A 2 -11.48 10.19 22.97
CA ASN A 2 -10.88 9.28 22.01
C ASN A 2 -9.88 8.35 22.69
N LYS A 3 -9.77 7.13 22.22
CA LYS A 3 -8.82 6.12 22.70
C LYS A 3 -7.61 6.05 21.77
N PHE A 4 -6.43 5.73 22.33
CA PHE A 4 -5.19 5.64 21.59
C PHE A 4 -4.52 4.28 21.81
N ILE A 5 -4.01 3.69 20.75
CA ILE A 5 -3.24 2.45 20.77
C ILE A 5 -1.90 2.73 20.11
N PHE A 6 -0.82 2.69 20.88
CA PHE A 6 0.54 2.83 20.35
C PHE A 6 1.07 1.45 19.99
N VAL A 7 1.30 1.20 18.70
CA VAL A 7 1.86 -0.04 18.20
C VAL A 7 3.35 0.15 17.91
N SER A 8 4.18 -0.59 18.57
CA SER A 8 5.65 -0.54 18.43
C SER A 8 6.22 -1.93 18.13
N GLY A 9 7.47 -1.98 17.73
CA GLY A 9 8.16 -3.25 17.50
C GLY A 9 9.57 -3.25 18.06
N GLY A 10 10.08 -4.44 18.31
CA GLY A 10 11.43 -4.64 18.79
C GLY A 10 12.09 -5.88 18.19
N VAL A 11 13.36 -6.09 18.50
CA VAL A 11 14.22 -7.17 18.03
C VAL A 11 14.74 -6.94 16.61
N CYS A 12 13.88 -6.72 15.61
CA CYS A 12 14.29 -6.48 14.21
C CYS A 12 13.25 -5.68 13.42
N SER A 13 13.67 -5.11 12.30
CA SER A 13 12.79 -4.53 11.30
C SER A 13 11.97 -5.60 10.58
N SER A 14 10.98 -5.19 9.78
CA SER A 14 10.11 -6.09 8.98
C SER A 14 9.37 -7.15 9.80
N LEU A 15 9.08 -6.85 11.08
CA LEU A 15 8.36 -7.75 11.98
C LEU A 15 6.86 -7.86 11.67
N GLY A 16 6.36 -7.00 10.77
CA GLY A 16 4.94 -6.96 10.39
C GLY A 16 4.08 -6.04 11.25
N LYS A 17 4.65 -4.94 11.79
CA LYS A 17 3.90 -3.92 12.57
C LYS A 17 2.70 -3.39 11.82
N GLY A 18 2.88 -2.98 10.55
CA GLY A 18 1.81 -2.43 9.72
C GLY A 18 0.62 -3.37 9.58
N VAL A 19 0.89 -4.64 9.32
CA VAL A 19 -0.15 -5.68 9.20
C VAL A 19 -0.82 -5.95 10.55
N ALA A 20 -0.06 -5.99 11.65
CA ALA A 20 -0.63 -6.18 12.99
C ALA A 20 -1.50 -4.99 13.42
N ALA A 21 -1.02 -3.75 13.23
CA ALA A 21 -1.77 -2.53 13.50
C ALA A 21 -3.06 -2.47 12.67
N SER A 22 -2.97 -2.78 11.37
CA SER A 22 -4.12 -2.87 10.47
C SER A 22 -5.14 -3.93 10.92
N SER A 23 -4.64 -5.10 11.35
CA SER A 23 -5.50 -6.19 11.85
C SER A 23 -6.22 -5.81 13.14
N ILE A 24 -5.55 -5.09 14.06
CA ILE A 24 -6.19 -4.52 15.25
C ILE A 24 -7.27 -3.53 14.82
N GLY A 25 -6.98 -2.65 13.85
CA GLY A 25 -7.96 -1.73 13.28
C GLY A 25 -9.20 -2.45 12.75
N ALA A 26 -8.99 -3.48 11.93
CA ALA A 26 -10.07 -4.32 11.39
C ALA A 26 -10.93 -4.97 12.48
N LEU A 27 -10.30 -5.47 13.54
CA LEU A 27 -11.00 -6.05 14.69
C LEU A 27 -11.87 -5.04 15.43
N LEU A 28 -11.36 -3.84 15.67
CA LEU A 28 -12.11 -2.79 16.34
C LEU A 28 -13.25 -2.26 15.47
N GLU A 29 -13.03 -2.13 14.15
CA GLU A 29 -14.10 -1.81 13.19
C GLU A 29 -15.18 -2.90 13.13
N SER A 30 -14.81 -4.19 13.27
CA SER A 30 -15.79 -5.28 13.36
C SER A 30 -16.71 -5.15 14.58
N ARG A 31 -16.25 -4.48 15.62
CA ARG A 31 -17.03 -4.12 16.83
C ARG A 31 -17.83 -2.82 16.69
N GLY A 32 -17.82 -2.20 15.49
CA GLY A 32 -18.55 -0.97 15.21
C GLY A 32 -17.86 0.29 15.73
N LEU A 33 -16.56 0.26 15.98
CA LEU A 33 -15.77 1.45 16.35
C LEU A 33 -15.21 2.13 15.11
N ASN A 34 -15.17 3.45 15.13
CA ASN A 34 -14.53 4.26 14.09
C ASN A 34 -13.03 4.38 14.37
N VAL A 35 -12.21 3.74 13.54
CA VAL A 35 -10.78 3.68 13.71
C VAL A 35 -10.06 4.64 12.76
N ARG A 36 -9.04 5.34 13.26
CA ARG A 36 -8.08 6.11 12.46
C ARG A 36 -6.68 5.54 12.65
N MET A 37 -5.93 5.46 11.57
CA MET A 37 -4.57 4.96 11.57
C MET A 37 -3.58 6.11 11.41
N VAL A 38 -2.47 6.08 12.13
CA VAL A 38 -1.37 7.05 12.03
C VAL A 38 -0.07 6.28 11.92
N LYS A 39 0.74 6.62 10.92
CA LYS A 39 2.11 6.15 10.79
C LYS A 39 3.08 7.23 11.25
N CYS A 40 3.94 6.90 12.19
CA CYS A 40 5.04 7.74 12.64
C CYS A 40 6.35 7.16 12.10
N ASP A 41 6.96 7.85 11.11
CA ASP A 41 8.18 7.40 10.46
C ASP A 41 9.41 8.20 10.96
N PRO A 42 10.41 7.53 11.53
CA PRO A 42 11.55 8.21 12.16
C PRO A 42 12.59 8.75 11.18
N TYR A 43 12.44 8.54 9.87
CA TYR A 43 13.37 9.08 8.88
C TYR A 43 13.19 10.60 8.69
N ILE A 44 14.28 11.28 8.27
CA ILE A 44 14.31 12.75 8.09
C ILE A 44 13.73 13.20 6.75
N ASN A 45 13.40 12.28 5.84
CA ASN A 45 12.71 12.63 4.61
C ASN A 45 11.34 13.25 4.91
N VAL A 46 10.98 14.32 4.21
CA VAL A 46 9.68 14.99 4.39
C VAL A 46 8.52 14.10 3.87
N ASN A 47 8.78 13.33 2.82
CA ASN A 47 7.86 12.32 2.30
C ASN A 47 8.63 11.19 1.58
N ALA A 48 7.94 10.13 1.23
CA ALA A 48 8.53 8.96 0.59
C ALA A 48 8.77 9.13 -0.93
N GLY A 49 8.29 10.22 -1.55
CA GLY A 49 8.21 10.37 -3.00
C GLY A 49 9.52 10.34 -3.78
N SER A 50 10.63 10.68 -3.12
CA SER A 50 11.99 10.69 -3.70
C SER A 50 12.87 9.55 -3.16
N MET A 51 12.34 8.66 -2.34
CA MET A 51 13.11 7.56 -1.77
C MET A 51 13.27 6.44 -2.80
N SER A 52 14.44 5.80 -2.77
CA SER A 52 14.73 4.68 -3.66
C SER A 52 13.85 3.47 -3.33
N PRO A 53 13.23 2.82 -4.34
CA PRO A 53 12.48 1.59 -4.16
C PRO A 53 13.28 0.45 -3.49
N TYR A 54 14.61 0.43 -3.68
CA TYR A 54 15.51 -0.54 -3.04
C TYR A 54 15.53 -0.46 -1.52
N VAL A 55 15.31 0.74 -0.98
CA VAL A 55 15.44 1.00 0.47
C VAL A 55 14.07 1.09 1.14
N HIS A 56 13.10 1.66 0.44
CA HIS A 56 11.82 2.04 1.02
C HIS A 56 10.63 1.19 0.54
N GLY A 57 10.78 0.50 -0.60
CA GLY A 57 9.68 -0.20 -1.25
C GLY A 57 8.71 0.74 -1.97
N GLU A 58 7.43 0.36 -2.00
CA GLU A 58 6.39 1.12 -2.69
C GLU A 58 6.13 2.48 -2.06
N VAL A 59 5.98 3.49 -2.91
CA VAL A 59 5.41 4.79 -2.51
C VAL A 59 3.90 4.73 -2.68
N TYR A 60 3.17 4.65 -1.56
CA TYR A 60 1.72 4.67 -1.56
C TYR A 60 1.20 6.11 -1.68
N VAL A 61 0.16 6.34 -2.49
CA VAL A 61 -0.42 7.67 -2.71
C VAL A 61 -1.83 7.73 -2.13
N THR A 62 -2.09 8.74 -1.30
CA THR A 62 -3.42 9.01 -0.73
C THR A 62 -4.31 9.82 -1.68
N ASP A 63 -5.60 9.96 -1.35
CA ASP A 63 -6.52 10.74 -2.18
C ASP A 63 -6.13 12.22 -2.29
N ASP A 64 -5.56 12.81 -1.25
CA ASP A 64 -5.06 14.20 -1.22
C ASP A 64 -3.66 14.37 -1.79
N GLY A 65 -3.08 13.31 -2.40
CA GLY A 65 -1.82 13.36 -3.12
C GLY A 65 -0.57 13.19 -2.28
N ALA A 66 -0.69 12.82 -1.01
CA ALA A 66 0.49 12.54 -0.20
C ALA A 66 1.20 11.27 -0.70
N GLN A 67 2.53 11.35 -0.78
CA GLN A 67 3.40 10.23 -1.08
C GLN A 67 3.95 9.67 0.22
N THR A 68 3.51 8.48 0.60
CA THR A 68 3.67 7.92 1.93
C THR A 68 4.34 6.56 1.92
N ASP A 69 4.65 6.05 3.10
CA ASP A 69 5.13 4.69 3.32
C ASP A 69 4.10 3.64 2.86
N LEU A 70 4.58 2.46 2.48
CA LEU A 70 3.76 1.32 2.04
C LEU A 70 2.77 0.83 3.10
N ASP A 71 3.03 1.09 4.39
CA ASP A 71 2.13 0.70 5.48
C ASP A 71 0.76 1.38 5.40
N LEU A 72 0.68 2.60 4.82
CA LEU A 72 -0.61 3.23 4.56
C LEU A 72 -1.45 2.41 3.56
N GLY A 73 -0.79 1.71 2.64
CA GLY A 73 -1.45 0.73 1.77
C GLY A 73 -2.05 -0.44 2.58
N ASN A 74 -1.33 -0.95 3.59
CA ASN A 74 -1.87 -1.96 4.51
C ASN A 74 -3.10 -1.41 5.26
N TYR A 75 -3.00 -0.20 5.82
CA TYR A 75 -4.14 0.42 6.50
C TYR A 75 -5.36 0.53 5.59
N ALA A 76 -5.17 1.00 4.35
CA ALA A 76 -6.26 1.13 3.38
C ALA A 76 -6.93 -0.21 3.05
N ARG A 77 -6.17 -1.31 2.99
CA ARG A 77 -6.69 -2.64 2.67
C ARG A 77 -7.47 -3.27 3.82
N PHE A 78 -7.09 -2.99 5.06
CA PHE A 78 -7.67 -3.61 6.25
C PHE A 78 -8.76 -2.78 6.92
N THR A 79 -8.71 -1.44 6.83
CA THR A 79 -9.62 -0.54 7.53
C THR A 79 -10.48 0.30 6.57
N LYS A 80 -11.54 0.87 7.11
CA LYS A 80 -12.45 1.76 6.38
C LYS A 80 -12.06 3.23 6.50
N GLY A 81 -11.24 3.55 7.50
CA GLY A 81 -10.80 4.91 7.80
C GLY A 81 -10.15 5.59 6.60
N ARG A 82 -10.55 6.82 6.30
CA ARG A 82 -9.95 7.61 5.22
C ARG A 82 -8.50 7.96 5.58
N LEU A 83 -7.59 7.76 4.62
CA LEU A 83 -6.18 8.11 4.76
C LEU A 83 -5.86 9.37 3.97
N ARG A 84 -5.10 10.26 4.60
CA ARG A 84 -4.65 11.55 4.05
C ARG A 84 -3.20 11.79 4.45
N GLN A 85 -2.63 12.89 3.99
CA GLN A 85 -1.28 13.34 4.37
C GLN A 85 -1.08 13.38 5.90
N ALA A 86 -2.10 13.83 6.63
CA ALA A 86 -2.05 13.92 8.09
C ALA A 86 -1.80 12.56 8.79
N ASN A 87 -2.17 11.44 8.13
CA ASN A 87 -1.98 10.09 8.67
C ASN A 87 -0.52 9.59 8.58
N SER A 88 0.37 10.34 7.92
CA SER A 88 1.81 10.05 7.81
C SER A 88 2.60 11.18 8.45
N VAL A 89 3.22 10.89 9.58
CA VAL A 89 4.00 11.84 10.40
C VAL A 89 5.47 11.44 10.33
N THR A 90 6.28 12.15 9.51
CA THR A 90 7.71 11.90 9.41
C THR A 90 8.51 12.86 10.29
N THR A 91 9.68 12.42 10.75
CA THR A 91 10.61 13.29 11.49
C THR A 91 10.93 14.55 10.70
N GLY A 92 11.13 14.43 9.37
CA GLY A 92 11.41 15.60 8.52
C GLY A 92 10.29 16.63 8.52
N GLN A 93 9.03 16.21 8.45
CA GLN A 93 7.89 17.13 8.56
C GLN A 93 7.83 17.84 9.92
N VAL A 94 8.04 17.09 11.00
CA VAL A 94 7.96 17.62 12.37
C VAL A 94 9.07 18.65 12.61
N TYR A 95 10.31 18.28 12.30
CA TYR A 95 11.45 19.19 12.49
C TYR A 95 11.36 20.42 11.60
N ASN A 96 10.95 20.27 10.34
CA ASN A 96 10.76 21.41 9.44
C ASN A 96 9.73 22.40 9.99
N GLU A 97 8.63 21.93 10.56
CA GLU A 97 7.60 22.77 11.14
C GLU A 97 8.09 23.47 12.42
N VAL A 98 8.79 22.78 13.30
CA VAL A 98 9.35 23.39 14.52
C VAL A 98 10.42 24.43 14.17
N ILE A 99 11.29 24.17 13.18
CA ILE A 99 12.30 25.14 12.71
C ILE A 99 11.63 26.34 12.04
N ARG A 100 10.54 26.13 11.27
CA ARG A 100 9.77 27.24 10.70
C ARG A 100 9.22 28.16 11.80
N LYS A 101 8.55 27.57 12.79
CA LYS A 101 7.99 28.30 13.94
C LYS A 101 9.05 29.08 14.72
N GLU A 102 10.22 28.49 14.89
CA GLU A 102 11.35 29.17 15.55
C GLU A 102 11.79 30.42 14.77
N ARG A 103 12.00 30.27 13.44
CA ARG A 103 12.40 31.38 12.57
C ARG A 103 11.36 32.50 12.47
N GLU A 104 10.09 32.15 12.58
CA GLU A 104 8.97 33.10 12.56
C GLU A 104 8.72 33.74 13.95
N GLY A 105 9.49 33.35 14.97
CA GLY A 105 9.42 33.92 16.32
C GLY A 105 8.25 33.42 17.16
N GLU A 106 7.57 32.36 16.75
CA GLU A 106 6.41 31.80 17.49
C GLU A 106 6.77 31.30 18.90
N TYR A 107 8.05 31.02 19.15
CA TYR A 107 8.53 30.59 20.47
C TYR A 107 9.03 31.74 21.36
N GLU A 108 8.86 32.99 20.94
CA GLU A 108 9.12 34.18 21.77
C GLU A 108 10.54 34.21 22.39
N GLY A 109 11.55 33.72 21.66
CA GLY A 109 12.95 33.67 22.12
C GLY A 109 13.28 32.55 23.09
N LYS A 110 12.36 31.63 23.35
CA LYS A 110 12.63 30.44 24.18
C LYS A 110 13.67 29.51 23.52
N CYS A 111 14.41 28.77 24.35
CA CYS A 111 15.28 27.71 23.87
C CYS A 111 14.41 26.54 23.34
N VAL A 112 14.46 26.28 22.04
CA VAL A 112 13.69 25.22 21.38
C VAL A 112 14.44 23.89 21.51
N GLN A 113 13.80 22.86 22.05
CA GLN A 113 14.39 21.56 22.40
C GLN A 113 13.52 20.41 21.87
N VAL A 114 14.05 19.19 21.83
CA VAL A 114 13.27 18.00 21.47
C VAL A 114 12.07 17.83 22.39
N ILE A 115 12.28 17.95 23.69
CA ILE A 115 11.23 18.04 24.70
C ILE A 115 11.19 19.49 25.21
N PRO A 116 10.08 20.20 25.12
CA PRO A 116 8.75 19.73 24.67
C PRO A 116 8.45 19.97 23.19
N HIS A 117 9.22 20.76 22.44
CA HIS A 117 8.76 21.35 21.18
C HIS A 117 8.54 20.33 20.06
N ILE A 118 9.47 19.38 19.86
CA ILE A 118 9.30 18.29 18.89
C ILE A 118 8.22 17.31 19.37
N THR A 119 8.23 16.94 20.64
CA THR A 119 7.21 16.03 21.19
C THR A 119 5.81 16.62 21.15
N ASP A 120 5.65 17.91 21.42
CA ASP A 120 4.35 18.58 21.34
C ASP A 120 3.85 18.68 19.89
N GLU A 121 4.72 18.94 18.92
CA GLU A 121 4.35 18.94 17.50
C GLU A 121 3.86 17.55 17.05
N ILE A 122 4.51 16.46 17.46
CA ILE A 122 4.07 15.10 17.17
C ILE A 122 2.71 14.82 17.86
N LYS A 123 2.56 15.15 19.14
CA LYS A 123 1.29 15.00 19.88
C LYS A 123 0.16 15.75 19.18
N ASN A 124 0.40 17.01 18.80
CA ASN A 124 -0.61 17.85 18.15
C ASN A 124 -1.09 17.23 16.82
N ARG A 125 -0.18 16.66 16.02
CA ARG A 125 -0.55 15.95 14.78
C ARG A 125 -1.42 14.72 15.05
N ILE A 126 -1.07 13.91 16.05
CA ILE A 126 -1.86 12.73 16.45
C ILE A 126 -3.24 13.15 16.95
N LEU A 127 -3.30 14.17 17.82
CA LEU A 127 -4.56 14.69 18.38
C LEU A 127 -5.45 15.35 17.32
N ALA A 128 -4.87 15.99 16.31
CA ALA A 128 -5.62 16.57 15.18
C ALA A 128 -6.42 15.50 14.43
N ILE A 129 -5.84 14.31 14.22
CA ILE A 129 -6.53 13.18 13.59
C ILE A 129 -7.65 12.64 14.47
N ALA A 130 -7.42 12.57 15.78
CA ALA A 130 -8.44 12.15 16.73
C ALA A 130 -9.68 13.05 16.73
N ASN A 131 -9.47 14.35 16.52
CA ASN A 131 -10.51 15.37 16.55
C ASN A 131 -11.14 15.67 15.19
N GLU A 132 -10.62 15.04 14.12
CA GLU A 132 -11.17 15.22 12.77
C GLU A 132 -12.61 14.66 12.74
N ASN A 133 -13.58 15.52 12.39
CA ASN A 133 -15.01 15.23 12.26
C ASN A 133 -15.74 14.76 13.54
N ASN A 134 -15.10 14.71 14.70
CA ASN A 134 -15.68 14.26 15.99
C ASN A 134 -16.33 12.86 15.97
N ASP A 135 -15.96 11.99 15.02
CA ASP A 135 -16.51 10.65 14.84
C ASP A 135 -15.52 9.53 15.20
N THR A 136 -14.31 9.88 15.61
CA THR A 136 -13.25 8.93 15.90
C THR A 136 -13.40 8.34 17.30
N ASP A 137 -13.47 7.00 17.38
CA ASP A 137 -13.47 6.29 18.67
C ASP A 137 -12.05 5.92 19.09
N VAL A 138 -11.23 5.42 18.14
CA VAL A 138 -9.88 4.91 18.40
C VAL A 138 -8.90 5.43 17.35
N VAL A 139 -7.74 5.89 17.82
CA VAL A 139 -6.57 6.19 16.97
C VAL A 139 -5.49 5.14 17.24
N ILE A 140 -5.08 4.44 16.19
CA ILE A 140 -3.95 3.50 16.23
C ILE A 140 -2.73 4.21 15.66
N VAL A 141 -1.71 4.39 16.48
CA VAL A 141 -0.45 5.05 16.14
C VAL A 141 0.63 3.99 16.01
N GLU A 142 1.08 3.73 14.79
CA GLU A 142 2.21 2.83 14.55
C GLU A 142 3.52 3.60 14.59
N ILE A 143 4.42 3.20 15.49
CA ILE A 143 5.76 3.78 15.60
C ILE A 143 6.71 2.98 14.69
N GLY A 144 7.27 3.66 13.69
CA GLY A 144 8.30 3.15 12.80
C GLY A 144 9.62 2.90 13.51
N GLY A 145 10.49 2.11 12.91
CA GLY A 145 11.76 1.70 13.50
C GLY A 145 11.59 0.60 14.57
N THR A 146 12.64 0.39 15.35
CA THR A 146 12.74 -0.64 16.40
C THR A 146 12.97 0.04 17.74
N VAL A 147 12.40 -0.49 18.81
CA VAL A 147 12.67 0.04 20.16
C VAL A 147 14.16 0.04 20.46
N GLY A 148 14.71 1.16 20.86
CA GLY A 148 16.14 1.37 21.08
C GLY A 148 16.85 2.13 19.94
N ASP A 149 16.23 2.26 18.76
CA ASP A 149 16.76 3.07 17.66
C ASP A 149 16.70 4.56 18.04
N ILE A 150 17.83 5.28 17.85
CA ILE A 150 17.98 6.69 18.23
C ILE A 150 16.92 7.57 17.55
N GLU A 151 16.66 7.34 16.29
CA GLU A 151 15.72 8.10 15.48
C GLU A 151 14.27 7.96 15.96
N SER A 152 13.92 6.84 16.61
CA SER A 152 12.56 6.57 17.09
C SER A 152 12.29 7.13 18.51
N VAL A 153 13.32 7.55 19.24
CA VAL A 153 13.21 8.01 20.64
C VAL A 153 12.15 9.10 20.83
N PRO A 154 12.04 10.15 19.99
CA PRO A 154 11.02 11.18 20.18
C PRO A 154 9.58 10.63 20.12
N TYR A 155 9.32 9.62 19.29
CA TYR A 155 7.99 8.99 19.15
C TYR A 155 7.66 8.11 20.36
N PHE A 156 8.64 7.37 20.89
CA PHE A 156 8.46 6.63 22.14
C PHE A 156 8.22 7.57 23.32
N GLU A 157 8.94 8.71 23.38
CA GLU A 157 8.70 9.72 24.39
C GLU A 157 7.28 10.30 24.30
N VAL A 158 6.77 10.57 23.10
CA VAL A 158 5.37 10.98 22.89
C VAL A 158 4.40 9.92 23.38
N ALA A 159 4.62 8.65 23.05
CA ALA A 159 3.77 7.55 23.53
C ALA A 159 3.76 7.49 25.06
N ARG A 160 4.93 7.61 25.72
CA ARG A 160 5.06 7.66 27.18
C ARG A 160 4.27 8.81 27.78
N GLN A 161 4.42 10.02 27.23
CA GLN A 161 3.72 11.21 27.70
C GLN A 161 2.21 11.04 27.54
N MET A 162 1.73 10.64 26.36
CA MET A 162 0.29 10.48 26.11
C MET A 162 -0.33 9.37 26.97
N ILE A 163 0.35 8.26 27.20
CA ILE A 163 -0.12 7.20 28.12
C ILE A 163 -0.24 7.73 29.54
N HIS A 164 0.72 8.56 29.98
CA HIS A 164 0.69 9.16 31.30
C HIS A 164 -0.42 10.23 31.43
N GLU A 165 -0.50 11.14 30.47
CA GLU A 165 -1.43 12.28 30.47
C GLU A 165 -2.90 11.83 30.34
N LEU A 166 -3.18 10.87 29.45
CA LEU A 166 -4.53 10.39 29.18
C LEU A 166 -4.98 9.26 30.12
N GLY A 167 -4.01 8.59 30.74
CA GLY A 167 -4.22 7.42 31.58
C GLY A 167 -4.48 6.12 30.78
N ARG A 168 -4.11 4.99 31.38
CA ARG A 168 -4.14 3.66 30.74
C ARG A 168 -5.51 3.18 30.23
N LYS A 169 -6.61 3.80 30.68
CA LYS A 169 -7.94 3.54 30.11
C LYS A 169 -8.17 4.22 28.77
N ASN A 170 -7.35 5.23 28.43
CA ASN A 170 -7.51 6.00 27.19
C ASN A 170 -6.33 5.85 26.24
N ALA A 171 -5.17 5.39 26.73
CA ALA A 171 -4.00 5.14 25.90
C ALA A 171 -3.28 3.87 26.36
N ILE A 172 -3.09 2.92 25.45
CA ILE A 172 -2.42 1.63 25.70
C ILE A 172 -1.28 1.40 24.74
N SER A 173 -0.33 0.54 25.14
CA SER A 173 0.81 0.12 24.33
C SER A 173 0.68 -1.35 23.90
N VAL A 174 0.76 -1.59 22.60
CA VAL A 174 0.89 -2.92 21.98
C VAL A 174 2.29 -3.06 21.43
N HIS A 175 3.02 -4.07 21.84
CA HIS A 175 4.40 -4.27 21.41
C HIS A 175 4.58 -5.58 20.67
N LEU A 176 5.08 -5.50 19.44
CA LEU A 176 5.42 -6.67 18.63
C LEU A 176 6.85 -7.11 18.94
N THR A 177 7.04 -8.42 19.10
CA THR A 177 8.35 -9.01 19.38
C THR A 177 8.56 -10.27 18.53
N LEU A 178 9.78 -10.79 18.54
CA LEU A 178 10.16 -12.01 17.85
C LEU A 178 10.51 -13.12 18.82
N ILE A 179 9.97 -14.29 18.60
CA ILE A 179 10.32 -15.56 19.24
C ILE A 179 10.99 -16.44 18.17
N PRO A 180 12.30 -16.32 17.98
CA PRO A 180 12.98 -17.13 16.98
C PRO A 180 13.09 -18.59 17.40
N GLU A 181 13.08 -19.46 16.41
CA GLU A 181 13.49 -20.86 16.55
C GLU A 181 15.01 -20.98 16.33
N VAL A 182 15.66 -21.72 17.17
CA VAL A 182 17.10 -22.04 17.03
C VAL A 182 17.29 -23.51 16.65
N ALA A 183 18.53 -23.89 16.35
CA ALA A 183 18.87 -25.28 16.00
C ALA A 183 18.26 -26.25 17.01
N GLY A 184 17.55 -27.26 16.52
CA GLY A 184 16.85 -28.25 17.35
C GLY A 184 15.36 -27.93 17.61
N GLY A 185 14.78 -26.89 16.98
CA GLY A 185 13.34 -26.59 17.08
C GLY A 185 12.91 -25.85 18.35
N GLU A 186 13.88 -25.39 19.16
CA GLU A 186 13.58 -24.70 20.43
C GLU A 186 13.25 -23.23 20.21
N LEU A 187 12.10 -22.77 20.71
CA LEU A 187 11.69 -21.36 20.70
C LEU A 187 12.41 -20.58 21.81
N LYS A 188 13.02 -19.45 21.45
CA LYS A 188 13.78 -18.60 22.38
C LYS A 188 13.03 -17.31 22.73
N THR A 189 12.64 -17.18 24.00
CA THR A 189 11.93 -16.00 24.53
C THR A 189 12.87 -14.84 24.93
N LYS A 190 14.18 -15.02 24.95
CA LYS A 190 15.14 -13.98 25.35
C LYS A 190 15.06 -12.71 24.51
N PRO A 191 14.95 -12.74 23.17
CA PRO A 191 14.83 -11.52 22.37
C PRO A 191 13.61 -10.70 22.77
N THR A 192 12.46 -11.33 23.00
CA THR A 192 11.25 -10.69 23.53
C THR A 192 11.48 -10.03 24.88
N GLN A 193 12.12 -10.73 25.83
CA GLN A 193 12.41 -10.19 27.16
C GLN A 193 13.30 -8.94 27.08
N HIS A 194 14.33 -8.93 26.22
CA HIS A 194 15.22 -7.79 26.03
C HIS A 194 14.48 -6.64 25.35
N SER A 195 13.65 -6.90 24.37
CA SER A 195 12.85 -5.89 23.67
C SER A 195 11.89 -5.18 24.64
N VAL A 196 11.18 -5.93 25.47
CA VAL A 196 10.31 -5.36 26.51
C VAL A 196 11.11 -4.58 27.55
N LYS A 197 12.31 -5.04 27.92
CA LYS A 197 13.19 -4.31 28.83
C LYS A 197 13.58 -2.94 28.24
N SER A 198 13.90 -2.87 26.95
CA SER A 198 14.18 -1.60 26.28
C SER A 198 12.99 -0.65 26.29
N MET A 199 11.74 -1.16 26.15
CA MET A 199 10.53 -0.36 26.34
C MET A 199 10.41 0.18 27.77
N GLN A 200 10.67 -0.65 28.77
CA GLN A 200 10.63 -0.27 30.17
C GLN A 200 11.69 0.78 30.51
N GLU A 201 12.88 0.69 29.93
CA GLU A 201 13.95 1.71 30.06
C GLU A 201 13.52 3.07 29.51
N MET A 202 12.62 3.10 28.52
CA MET A 202 11.98 4.32 28.01
C MET A 202 10.74 4.75 28.83
N GLY A 203 10.43 4.07 29.95
CA GLY A 203 9.30 4.35 30.82
C GLY A 203 7.95 3.85 30.32
N ILE A 204 7.93 2.92 29.36
CA ILE A 204 6.70 2.33 28.82
C ILE A 204 6.63 0.86 29.22
N GLN A 205 5.61 0.48 29.99
CA GLN A 205 5.25 -0.91 30.21
C GLN A 205 4.24 -1.32 29.13
N PRO A 206 4.56 -2.29 28.25
CA PRO A 206 3.58 -2.80 27.30
C PRO A 206 2.34 -3.36 27.98
N ASP A 207 1.17 -3.03 27.47
CA ASP A 207 -0.11 -3.56 27.94
C ASP A 207 -0.44 -4.89 27.26
N ILE A 208 0.02 -5.06 26.01
CA ILE A 208 -0.22 -6.24 25.17
C ILE A 208 1.07 -6.58 24.43
N LEU A 209 1.37 -7.87 24.33
CA LEU A 209 2.45 -8.41 23.50
C LEU A 209 1.88 -9.24 22.35
N ILE A 210 2.38 -8.99 21.14
CA ILE A 210 2.15 -9.83 19.96
C ILE A 210 3.48 -10.46 19.59
N CYS A 211 3.59 -11.77 19.77
CA CYS A 211 4.81 -12.53 19.62
C CYS A 211 4.85 -13.23 18.25
N ARG A 212 5.65 -12.70 17.32
CA ARG A 212 5.95 -13.35 16.05
C ARG A 212 6.78 -14.60 16.29
N SER A 213 6.36 -15.72 15.70
CA SER A 213 7.02 -17.03 15.89
C SER A 213 6.78 -17.92 14.66
N PRO A 214 7.60 -18.95 14.42
CA PRO A 214 7.33 -19.91 13.34
C PRO A 214 6.00 -20.63 13.49
N VAL A 215 5.60 -20.94 14.72
CA VAL A 215 4.40 -21.70 15.08
C VAL A 215 3.61 -21.03 16.21
N MET A 216 2.39 -21.50 16.48
CA MET A 216 1.62 -21.05 17.66
C MET A 216 2.42 -21.35 18.94
N LEU A 217 2.44 -20.39 19.86
CA LEU A 217 3.07 -20.54 21.16
C LEU A 217 2.19 -21.42 22.06
N ASP A 218 2.83 -22.31 22.79
CA ASP A 218 2.17 -23.08 23.82
C ASP A 218 1.96 -22.28 25.13
N GLU A 219 1.06 -22.74 25.98
CA GLU A 219 0.76 -22.07 27.23
C GLU A 219 1.97 -21.89 28.17
N PRO A 220 2.87 -22.89 28.34
CA PRO A 220 4.10 -22.72 29.13
C PRO A 220 4.99 -21.59 28.63
N THR A 221 5.15 -21.46 27.31
CA THR A 221 5.93 -20.37 26.69
C THR A 221 5.25 -19.01 26.94
N CYS A 222 3.93 -18.92 26.77
CA CYS A 222 3.19 -17.70 27.09
C CYS A 222 3.29 -17.31 28.58
N LYS A 223 3.18 -18.26 29.49
CA LYS A 223 3.39 -18.03 30.95
C LYS A 223 4.79 -17.50 31.25
N LYS A 224 5.81 -18.09 30.64
CA LYS A 224 7.21 -17.63 30.78
C LYS A 224 7.35 -16.18 30.27
N ILE A 225 6.80 -15.85 29.10
CA ILE A 225 6.85 -14.48 28.56
C ILE A 225 6.15 -13.53 29.52
N ALA A 226 4.91 -13.81 29.92
CA ALA A 226 4.13 -12.99 30.84
C ALA A 226 4.90 -12.69 32.14
N GLN A 227 5.50 -13.70 32.75
CA GLN A 227 6.26 -13.57 33.99
C GLN A 227 7.51 -12.67 33.83
N PHE A 228 8.25 -12.82 32.73
CA PHE A 228 9.50 -12.05 32.52
C PHE A 228 9.27 -10.63 31.99
N THR A 229 8.10 -10.34 31.44
CA THR A 229 7.77 -9.05 30.81
C THR A 229 6.80 -8.22 31.63
N ASN A 230 6.27 -8.77 32.73
CA ASN A 230 5.26 -8.15 33.56
C ASN A 230 4.00 -7.74 32.76
N VAL A 231 3.58 -8.61 31.83
CA VAL A 231 2.35 -8.48 31.04
C VAL A 231 1.38 -9.59 31.47
N ASP A 232 0.09 -9.28 31.53
CA ASP A 232 -0.92 -10.27 31.89
C ASP A 232 -0.87 -11.48 30.92
N LEU A 233 -1.07 -12.68 31.41
CA LEU A 233 -1.00 -13.90 30.59
C LEU A 233 -1.97 -13.85 29.41
N ASP A 234 -3.17 -13.33 29.63
CA ASP A 234 -4.21 -13.19 28.60
C ASP A 234 -3.96 -12.00 27.63
N ALA A 235 -2.89 -11.25 27.85
CA ALA A 235 -2.41 -10.18 26.98
C ALA A 235 -1.14 -10.57 26.18
N VAL A 236 -0.73 -11.83 26.21
CA VAL A 236 0.35 -12.39 25.38
C VAL A 236 -0.27 -13.17 24.22
N PHE A 237 -0.12 -12.63 23.01
CA PHE A 237 -0.72 -13.19 21.80
C PHE A 237 0.35 -13.82 20.90
N SER A 238 0.01 -14.94 20.31
CA SER A 238 0.85 -15.61 19.31
C SER A 238 0.52 -15.09 17.91
N SER A 239 1.55 -14.84 17.12
CA SER A 239 1.42 -14.46 15.71
C SER A 239 2.35 -15.35 14.86
N PRO A 240 1.94 -16.58 14.57
CA PRO A 240 2.72 -17.52 13.79
C PRO A 240 2.89 -17.07 12.34
N ASN A 241 3.86 -17.67 11.64
CA ASN A 241 4.04 -17.45 10.22
C ASN A 241 2.79 -17.95 9.46
N ILE A 242 2.25 -17.10 8.61
CA ILE A 242 1.08 -17.41 7.79
C ILE A 242 1.55 -18.01 6.46
N THR A 243 0.96 -19.14 6.08
CA THR A 243 1.23 -19.85 4.82
C THR A 243 0.17 -19.60 3.74
N THR A 244 -0.88 -18.87 4.07
CA THR A 244 -2.02 -18.57 3.19
C THR A 244 -1.97 -17.13 2.68
N THR A 245 -2.58 -16.22 3.41
CA THR A 245 -2.63 -14.78 3.11
C THR A 245 -2.68 -13.96 4.40
N ILE A 246 -2.11 -12.75 4.38
CA ILE A 246 -2.13 -11.82 5.52
C ILE A 246 -3.55 -11.49 5.99
N TYR A 247 -4.56 -11.65 5.14
CA TYR A 247 -5.96 -11.41 5.48
C TYR A 247 -6.58 -12.47 6.41
N GLN A 248 -5.85 -13.54 6.73
CA GLN A 248 -6.21 -14.47 7.79
C GLN A 248 -5.90 -13.92 9.19
N ILE A 249 -4.97 -12.94 9.30
CA ILE A 249 -4.47 -12.45 10.59
C ILE A 249 -5.58 -11.84 11.47
N PRO A 250 -6.52 -11.03 10.96
CA PRO A 250 -7.65 -10.54 11.77
C PRO A 250 -8.46 -11.68 12.40
N ILE A 251 -8.72 -12.76 11.66
CA ILE A 251 -9.46 -13.92 12.17
C ILE A 251 -8.65 -14.62 13.26
N MET A 252 -7.37 -14.85 13.03
CA MET A 252 -6.47 -15.47 14.00
C MET A 252 -6.38 -14.69 15.32
N TYR A 253 -6.33 -13.36 15.24
CA TYR A 253 -6.32 -12.51 16.44
C TYR A 253 -7.69 -12.47 17.12
N PHE A 254 -8.79 -12.52 16.36
CA PHE A 254 -10.15 -12.63 16.89
C PHE A 254 -10.36 -13.93 17.68
N GLU A 255 -9.90 -15.06 17.15
CA GLU A 255 -9.98 -16.37 17.81
C GLU A 255 -9.20 -16.39 19.13
N GLN A 256 -8.09 -15.67 19.21
CA GLN A 256 -7.33 -15.46 20.46
C GLN A 256 -7.94 -14.38 21.38
N LYS A 257 -9.04 -13.72 20.98
CA LYS A 257 -9.75 -12.68 21.75
C LYS A 257 -8.95 -11.39 21.98
N LEU A 258 -8.04 -11.05 21.05
CA LEU A 258 -7.23 -9.82 21.14
C LEU A 258 -8.10 -8.57 21.25
N ASP A 259 -9.17 -8.49 20.48
CA ASP A 259 -10.13 -7.40 20.51
C ASP A 259 -10.81 -7.23 21.88
N GLN A 260 -11.19 -8.35 22.53
CA GLN A 260 -11.79 -8.31 23.88
C GLN A 260 -10.81 -7.80 24.93
N VAL A 261 -9.55 -8.22 24.84
CA VAL A 261 -8.50 -7.75 25.76
C VAL A 261 -8.23 -6.26 25.57
N ILE A 262 -8.17 -5.78 24.32
CA ILE A 262 -8.03 -4.35 24.01
C ILE A 262 -9.19 -3.56 24.60
N LEU A 263 -10.43 -3.94 24.32
CA LEU A 263 -11.63 -3.25 24.82
C LEU A 263 -11.67 -3.22 26.34
N ARG A 264 -11.39 -4.35 27.00
CA ARG A 264 -11.30 -4.42 28.45
C ARG A 264 -10.27 -3.47 29.03
N LYS A 265 -9.04 -3.46 28.49
CA LYS A 265 -7.96 -2.57 28.95
C LYS A 265 -8.33 -1.09 28.76
N MET A 266 -9.03 -0.76 27.69
CA MET A 266 -9.49 0.59 27.41
C MET A 266 -10.82 0.96 28.08
N GLY A 267 -11.45 0.05 28.80
CA GLY A 267 -12.75 0.28 29.47
C GLY A 267 -13.86 0.61 28.47
N VAL A 268 -13.83 0.02 27.28
CA VAL A 268 -14.86 0.16 26.24
C VAL A 268 -15.80 -1.04 26.32
N GLU A 269 -17.12 -0.79 26.30
CA GLU A 269 -18.10 -1.87 26.27
C GLU A 269 -17.97 -2.71 25.00
N SER A 270 -17.99 -4.02 25.18
CA SER A 270 -17.89 -4.96 24.07
C SER A 270 -19.21 -5.00 23.29
N ARG A 271 -19.17 -4.66 22.01
CA ARG A 271 -20.27 -4.88 21.06
C ARG A 271 -20.08 -6.20 20.34
N HIS A 272 -21.15 -6.70 19.70
CA HIS A 272 -21.03 -7.89 18.84
C HIS A 272 -20.06 -7.59 17.69
N ALA A 273 -19.14 -8.52 17.43
CA ALA A 273 -18.19 -8.39 16.32
C ALA A 273 -18.77 -9.00 15.04
N ASP A 274 -18.73 -8.25 13.95
CA ASP A 274 -19.05 -8.78 12.63
C ASP A 274 -17.74 -9.10 11.87
N MET A 275 -17.34 -10.36 11.93
CA MET A 275 -16.18 -10.89 11.20
C MET A 275 -16.54 -11.48 9.83
N SER A 276 -17.81 -11.38 9.41
CA SER A 276 -18.29 -11.96 8.14
C SER A 276 -17.52 -11.47 6.90
N PRO A 277 -17.07 -10.20 6.79
CA PRO A 277 -16.26 -9.78 5.64
C PRO A 277 -14.94 -10.56 5.53
N TRP A 278 -14.27 -10.80 6.66
CA TRP A 278 -12.97 -11.52 6.71
C TRP A 278 -13.17 -13.03 6.45
N HIS A 279 -14.20 -13.65 7.03
CA HIS A 279 -14.56 -15.02 6.70
C HIS A 279 -14.91 -15.18 5.22
N SER A 280 -15.62 -14.23 4.62
CA SER A 280 -15.91 -14.24 3.18
C SER A 280 -14.65 -14.18 2.31
N VAL A 281 -13.64 -13.41 2.72
CA VAL A 281 -12.33 -13.38 2.04
C VAL A 281 -11.67 -14.76 2.07
N MET A 282 -11.61 -15.41 3.24
CA MET A 282 -11.01 -16.74 3.38
C MET A 282 -11.81 -17.82 2.64
N ASP A 283 -13.12 -17.72 2.62
CA ASP A 283 -14.03 -18.58 1.86
C ASP A 283 -13.75 -18.50 0.35
N ARG A 284 -13.62 -17.27 -0.19
CA ARG A 284 -13.24 -17.05 -1.60
C ARG A 284 -11.83 -17.56 -1.87
N PHE A 285 -10.90 -17.38 -0.93
CA PHE A 285 -9.53 -17.90 -1.03
C PHE A 285 -9.53 -19.42 -1.21
N SER A 286 -10.27 -20.15 -0.39
CA SER A 286 -10.32 -21.63 -0.42
C SER A 286 -11.06 -22.19 -1.64
N LYS A 287 -11.98 -21.44 -2.23
CA LYS A 287 -12.82 -21.86 -3.37
C LYS A 287 -12.21 -21.59 -4.74
N ARG A 288 -11.01 -20.98 -4.81
CA ARG A 288 -10.33 -20.74 -6.09
C ARG A 288 -10.05 -22.04 -6.83
N GLN A 289 -10.32 -22.06 -8.13
CA GLN A 289 -10.13 -23.23 -8.98
C GLN A 289 -9.43 -22.86 -10.29
N GLY A 290 -8.44 -23.66 -10.64
CA GLY A 290 -7.62 -23.43 -11.83
C GLY A 290 -6.68 -22.22 -11.66
N LYS A 291 -5.75 -22.07 -12.60
CA LYS A 291 -4.68 -21.09 -12.56
C LYS A 291 -4.73 -20.17 -13.76
N VAL A 292 -4.38 -18.92 -13.55
CA VAL A 292 -4.17 -17.91 -14.60
C VAL A 292 -2.76 -17.38 -14.44
N ARG A 293 -1.95 -17.42 -15.49
CA ARG A 293 -0.59 -16.88 -15.52
C ARG A 293 -0.58 -15.48 -16.11
N VAL A 294 -0.08 -14.53 -15.35
CA VAL A 294 0.06 -13.13 -15.76
C VAL A 294 1.54 -12.77 -15.81
N GLY A 295 2.02 -12.36 -16.99
CA GLY A 295 3.35 -11.77 -17.11
C GLY A 295 3.31 -10.32 -16.64
N VAL A 296 3.97 -10.02 -15.53
CA VAL A 296 4.12 -8.65 -15.00
C VAL A 296 5.45 -8.12 -15.46
N VAL A 297 5.43 -7.16 -16.39
CA VAL A 297 6.61 -6.60 -17.05
C VAL A 297 6.90 -5.20 -16.48
N GLY A 298 8.12 -4.99 -16.06
CA GLY A 298 8.53 -3.70 -15.47
C GLY A 298 9.98 -3.67 -15.03
N GLU A 299 10.37 -2.57 -14.39
CA GLU A 299 11.66 -2.40 -13.72
C GLU A 299 11.54 -2.71 -12.25
N TYR A 300 12.65 -3.12 -11.61
CA TYR A 300 12.69 -3.41 -10.17
C TYR A 300 11.69 -4.47 -9.72
N ILE A 301 11.27 -5.33 -10.64
CA ILE A 301 10.18 -6.29 -10.43
C ILE A 301 10.55 -7.36 -9.40
N ASP A 302 11.84 -7.67 -9.27
CA ASP A 302 12.36 -8.66 -8.33
C ASP A 302 12.47 -8.14 -6.89
N ILE A 303 12.38 -6.82 -6.69
CA ILE A 303 12.40 -6.23 -5.35
C ILE A 303 11.04 -6.44 -4.69
N HIS A 304 11.05 -7.12 -3.53
CA HIS A 304 9.85 -7.67 -2.89
C HIS A 304 8.74 -6.63 -2.66
N ASP A 305 9.08 -5.44 -2.16
CA ASP A 305 8.08 -4.48 -1.67
C ASP A 305 7.81 -3.32 -2.62
N THR A 306 8.39 -3.32 -3.83
CA THR A 306 8.27 -2.18 -4.78
C THR A 306 6.85 -1.99 -5.34
N TYR A 307 6.10 -3.08 -5.50
CA TYR A 307 4.77 -3.09 -6.13
C TYR A 307 3.73 -3.84 -5.29
N THR A 308 3.80 -3.70 -3.99
CA THR A 308 2.93 -4.38 -3.03
C THR A 308 1.44 -4.18 -3.36
N SER A 309 1.01 -2.94 -3.62
CA SER A 309 -0.41 -2.67 -3.95
C SER A 309 -0.85 -3.34 -5.24
N LEU A 310 0.04 -3.46 -6.24
CA LEU A 310 -0.27 -4.16 -7.49
C LEU A 310 -0.47 -5.66 -7.27
N TYR A 311 0.46 -6.31 -6.57
CA TYR A 311 0.36 -7.75 -6.28
C TYR A 311 -0.84 -8.07 -5.40
N GLU A 312 -1.12 -7.23 -4.39
CA GLU A 312 -2.32 -7.34 -3.57
C GLU A 312 -3.59 -7.16 -4.40
N ALA A 313 -3.62 -6.21 -5.34
CA ALA A 313 -4.79 -6.00 -6.21
C ALA A 313 -5.03 -7.18 -7.16
N LEU A 314 -3.98 -7.79 -7.70
CA LEU A 314 -4.07 -9.03 -8.48
C LEU A 314 -4.60 -10.20 -7.61
N PHE A 315 -4.13 -10.28 -6.37
CA PHE A 315 -4.64 -11.27 -5.40
C PHE A 315 -6.12 -11.02 -5.09
N HIS A 316 -6.57 -9.78 -4.83
CA HIS A 316 -7.98 -9.46 -4.61
C HIS A 316 -8.85 -9.84 -5.81
N ALA A 317 -8.38 -9.55 -7.03
CA ALA A 317 -9.05 -9.96 -8.25
C ALA A 317 -9.14 -11.48 -8.38
N SER A 318 -8.11 -12.22 -7.96
CA SER A 318 -8.10 -13.68 -7.93
C SER A 318 -9.23 -14.25 -7.07
N LEU A 319 -9.49 -13.62 -5.91
CA LEU A 319 -10.56 -14.03 -4.99
C LEU A 319 -11.95 -13.86 -5.65
N GLU A 320 -12.18 -12.74 -6.31
CA GLU A 320 -13.49 -12.46 -6.94
C GLU A 320 -13.70 -13.24 -8.24
N CYS A 321 -12.63 -13.52 -9.00
CA CYS A 321 -12.69 -14.34 -10.21
C CYS A 321 -12.70 -15.84 -9.92
N GLY A 322 -12.46 -16.26 -8.67
CA GLY A 322 -12.43 -17.66 -8.25
C GLY A 322 -11.31 -18.46 -8.91
N VAL A 323 -10.13 -17.84 -9.13
CA VAL A 323 -8.95 -18.47 -9.74
C VAL A 323 -7.70 -18.19 -8.95
N GLU A 324 -6.71 -19.04 -9.04
CA GLU A 324 -5.36 -18.73 -8.57
C GLU A 324 -4.64 -17.90 -9.65
N VAL A 325 -4.07 -16.76 -9.27
CA VAL A 325 -3.24 -15.96 -10.18
C VAL A 325 -1.77 -16.24 -9.87
N GLU A 326 -1.08 -16.84 -10.83
CA GLU A 326 0.38 -16.96 -10.85
C GLU A 326 0.93 -15.78 -11.65
N PHE A 327 1.67 -14.87 -11.01
CA PHE A 327 2.34 -13.81 -11.74
C PHE A 327 3.81 -14.15 -11.94
N GLU A 328 4.24 -14.05 -13.19
CA GLU A 328 5.63 -14.19 -13.57
C GLU A 328 6.25 -12.81 -13.69
N LYS A 329 7.24 -12.54 -12.86
CA LYS A 329 7.98 -11.29 -12.82
C LYS A 329 8.97 -11.27 -13.97
N ILE A 330 8.85 -10.30 -14.87
CA ILE A 330 9.66 -10.21 -16.08
C ILE A 330 10.34 -8.84 -16.11
N GLU A 331 11.66 -8.84 -15.89
CA GLU A 331 12.45 -7.61 -16.01
C GLU A 331 12.42 -7.10 -17.44
N ALA A 332 12.01 -5.85 -17.61
CA ALA A 332 11.88 -5.22 -18.93
C ALA A 332 13.22 -5.14 -19.68
N SER A 333 14.32 -4.91 -18.96
CA SER A 333 15.68 -4.90 -19.52
C SER A 333 16.14 -6.27 -20.06
N PHE A 334 15.58 -7.37 -19.55
CA PHE A 334 15.81 -8.70 -20.09
C PHE A 334 15.11 -8.86 -21.45
N LEU A 335 13.87 -8.38 -21.58
CA LEU A 335 13.14 -8.41 -22.84
C LEU A 335 13.79 -7.53 -23.93
N ASP A 336 14.45 -6.43 -23.56
CA ASP A 336 15.22 -5.61 -24.51
C ASP A 336 16.25 -6.44 -25.29
N LYS A 337 16.93 -7.33 -24.57
CA LYS A 337 18.03 -8.15 -25.08
C LYS A 337 17.58 -9.48 -25.70
N THR A 338 16.30 -9.81 -25.56
CA THR A 338 15.74 -11.09 -26.03
C THR A 338 15.24 -10.94 -27.46
N ASP A 339 15.71 -11.78 -28.37
CA ASP A 339 15.21 -11.84 -29.75
C ASP A 339 13.95 -12.71 -29.86
N ASP A 340 13.86 -13.79 -29.08
CA ASP A 340 12.70 -14.70 -29.03
C ASP A 340 11.77 -14.36 -27.87
N ILE A 341 10.97 -13.32 -28.05
CA ILE A 341 9.94 -12.89 -27.11
C ILE A 341 8.87 -13.96 -26.89
N ASP A 342 8.54 -14.73 -27.91
CA ASP A 342 7.51 -15.76 -27.84
C ASP A 342 7.88 -16.85 -26.84
N SER A 343 9.14 -17.25 -26.77
CA SER A 343 9.59 -18.26 -25.81
C SER A 343 9.34 -17.83 -24.35
N VAL A 344 9.39 -16.54 -24.06
CA VAL A 344 9.17 -15.97 -22.72
C VAL A 344 7.68 -15.82 -22.42
N LEU A 345 6.89 -15.32 -23.38
CA LEU A 345 5.52 -14.87 -23.11
C LEU A 345 4.42 -15.87 -23.50
N LYS A 346 4.70 -16.89 -24.34
CA LYS A 346 3.68 -17.81 -24.90
C LYS A 346 2.81 -18.52 -23.86
N ASN A 347 3.34 -18.76 -22.67
CA ASN A 347 2.62 -19.44 -21.59
C ASN A 347 1.77 -18.48 -20.74
N MET A 348 1.80 -17.18 -21.02
CA MET A 348 1.01 -16.19 -20.28
C MET A 348 -0.41 -16.13 -20.80
N ASN A 349 -1.37 -16.02 -19.89
CA ASN A 349 -2.78 -15.78 -20.20
C ASN A 349 -3.08 -14.28 -20.41
N GLY A 350 -2.21 -13.40 -19.93
CA GLY A 350 -2.26 -11.96 -20.12
C GLY A 350 -0.97 -11.28 -19.70
N ILE A 351 -0.78 -10.07 -20.19
CA ILE A 351 0.39 -9.23 -19.93
C ILE A 351 -0.03 -7.97 -19.19
N LEU A 352 0.67 -7.65 -18.12
CA LEU A 352 0.52 -6.42 -17.37
C LEU A 352 1.83 -5.64 -17.42
N VAL A 353 1.76 -4.39 -17.91
CA VAL A 353 2.87 -3.43 -17.85
C VAL A 353 2.49 -2.33 -16.86
N HIS A 354 3.23 -2.21 -15.77
CA HIS A 354 2.91 -1.25 -14.72
C HIS A 354 3.74 0.03 -14.80
N GLY A 355 3.36 1.01 -13.97
CA GLY A 355 4.08 2.26 -13.85
C GLY A 355 5.43 2.10 -13.13
N GLY A 356 6.44 2.78 -13.66
CA GLY A 356 7.80 2.85 -13.11
C GLY A 356 8.46 4.18 -13.47
N SER A 357 9.74 4.34 -13.16
CA SER A 357 10.53 5.52 -13.54
C SER A 357 11.06 5.47 -14.97
N ALA A 358 10.96 4.32 -15.62
CA ALA A 358 11.33 4.09 -17.03
C ALA A 358 12.77 4.50 -17.42
N GLU A 359 13.72 4.27 -16.54
CA GLU A 359 15.13 4.48 -16.84
C GLU A 359 15.71 3.37 -17.74
N LEU A 360 15.14 2.15 -17.65
CA LEU A 360 15.62 0.96 -18.34
C LEU A 360 14.45 0.14 -18.92
N GLY A 361 14.71 -0.57 -20.03
CA GLY A 361 13.78 -1.62 -20.50
C GLY A 361 12.57 -1.13 -21.30
N ILE A 362 12.53 0.11 -21.77
CA ILE A 362 11.40 0.67 -22.53
C ILE A 362 11.08 -0.17 -23.78
N ASN A 363 12.11 -0.55 -24.57
CA ASN A 363 11.85 -1.34 -25.76
C ASN A 363 11.36 -2.76 -25.41
N GLY A 364 11.80 -3.33 -24.28
CA GLY A 364 11.27 -4.62 -23.79
C GLY A 364 9.80 -4.53 -23.41
N MET A 365 9.37 -3.44 -22.77
CA MET A 365 7.95 -3.19 -22.51
C MET A 365 7.15 -3.01 -23.80
N ILE A 366 7.70 -2.29 -24.79
CA ILE A 366 7.08 -2.12 -26.12
C ILE A 366 6.96 -3.47 -26.85
N LYS A 367 8.01 -4.30 -26.81
CA LYS A 367 7.97 -5.68 -27.36
C LYS A 367 6.88 -6.50 -26.68
N ALA A 368 6.73 -6.44 -25.36
CA ALA A 368 5.70 -7.15 -24.62
C ALA A 368 4.28 -6.68 -25.00
N ALA A 369 4.07 -5.37 -25.13
CA ALA A 369 2.78 -4.81 -25.57
C ALA A 369 2.45 -5.24 -27.02
N SER A 370 3.43 -5.17 -27.93
CA SER A 370 3.30 -5.62 -29.32
C SER A 370 2.95 -7.12 -29.39
N TRP A 371 3.65 -7.95 -28.62
CA TRP A 371 3.38 -9.37 -28.55
C TRP A 371 1.95 -9.65 -28.07
N ALA A 372 1.50 -8.98 -27.00
CA ALA A 372 0.15 -9.13 -26.46
C ALA A 372 -0.92 -8.74 -27.51
N ARG A 373 -0.71 -7.62 -28.22
CA ARG A 373 -1.62 -7.14 -29.26
C ARG A 373 -1.72 -8.13 -30.43
N LEU A 374 -0.58 -8.58 -30.97
CA LEU A 374 -0.53 -9.45 -32.12
C LEU A 374 -1.07 -10.86 -31.82
N ASN A 375 -0.81 -11.38 -30.60
CA ASN A 375 -1.27 -12.71 -30.17
C ASN A 375 -2.67 -12.66 -29.51
N LYS A 376 -3.34 -11.50 -29.53
CA LYS A 376 -4.69 -11.29 -28.94
C LYS A 376 -4.76 -11.71 -27.46
N LYS A 377 -3.68 -11.51 -26.71
CA LYS A 377 -3.62 -11.77 -25.27
C LYS A 377 -4.09 -10.54 -24.50
N PRO A 378 -4.91 -10.71 -23.45
CA PRO A 378 -5.28 -9.61 -22.56
C PRO A 378 -4.07 -8.78 -22.14
N TYR A 379 -4.20 -7.46 -22.24
CA TYR A 379 -3.15 -6.51 -21.88
C TYR A 379 -3.71 -5.43 -20.94
N LEU A 380 -3.03 -5.20 -19.84
CA LEU A 380 -3.30 -4.08 -18.94
C LEU A 380 -2.05 -3.20 -18.82
N GLY A 381 -2.15 -1.96 -19.28
CA GLY A 381 -1.11 -0.94 -19.10
C GLY A 381 -1.51 0.05 -18.01
N ILE A 382 -0.72 0.17 -16.94
CA ILE A 382 -0.98 1.11 -15.85
C ILE A 382 0.04 2.24 -15.88
N CYS A 383 -0.40 3.50 -15.95
CA CYS A 383 0.44 4.70 -15.96
C CYS A 383 1.47 4.63 -17.12
N LEU A 384 2.74 4.34 -16.86
CA LEU A 384 3.74 4.07 -17.88
C LEU A 384 3.29 2.99 -18.86
N GLY A 385 2.60 1.96 -18.42
CA GLY A 385 2.07 0.89 -19.29
C GLY A 385 1.07 1.40 -20.32
N MET A 386 0.28 2.42 -20.03
CA MET A 386 -0.54 3.12 -21.03
C MET A 386 0.34 3.88 -22.03
N HIS A 387 1.39 4.58 -21.56
CA HIS A 387 2.33 5.26 -22.45
C HIS A 387 3.00 4.28 -23.42
N ILE A 388 3.43 3.12 -22.92
CA ILE A 388 4.01 2.05 -23.72
C ILE A 388 3.03 1.55 -24.80
N MET A 389 1.77 1.36 -24.45
CA MET A 389 0.72 0.96 -25.38
C MET A 389 0.52 1.99 -26.52
N ILE A 390 0.58 3.27 -26.21
CA ILE A 390 0.47 4.38 -27.19
C ILE A 390 1.71 4.44 -28.09
N ILE A 391 2.91 4.35 -27.50
CA ILE A 391 4.18 4.37 -28.23
C ILE A 391 4.27 3.16 -29.17
N GLU A 392 3.91 1.96 -28.68
CA GLU A 392 3.85 0.74 -29.50
C GLU A 392 2.93 0.92 -30.70
N TRP A 393 1.72 1.44 -30.46
CA TRP A 393 0.75 1.69 -31.52
C TRP A 393 1.27 2.70 -32.56
N ALA A 394 1.84 3.81 -32.11
CA ALA A 394 2.38 4.83 -32.99
C ALA A 394 3.53 4.30 -33.86
N ARG A 395 4.43 3.49 -33.29
CA ARG A 395 5.56 2.90 -34.01
C ARG A 395 5.14 1.81 -35.01
N ASN A 396 4.28 0.89 -34.59
CA ASN A 396 4.04 -0.36 -35.29
C ASN A 396 2.74 -0.37 -36.13
N VAL A 397 1.82 0.56 -35.88
CA VAL A 397 0.55 0.67 -36.65
C VAL A 397 0.52 1.92 -37.50
N LEU A 398 1.05 3.05 -37.00
CA LEU A 398 1.13 4.32 -37.75
C LEU A 398 2.44 4.52 -38.49
N ASP A 399 3.40 3.60 -38.35
CA ASP A 399 4.75 3.68 -38.94
C ASP A 399 5.53 4.95 -38.50
N TRP A 400 5.22 5.48 -37.32
CA TRP A 400 5.96 6.60 -36.73
C TRP A 400 7.19 6.09 -35.98
N SER A 401 8.21 5.66 -36.73
CA SER A 401 9.41 4.99 -36.19
C SER A 401 10.13 5.76 -35.09
N GLY A 402 9.98 7.10 -35.04
CA GLY A 402 10.54 7.95 -34.00
C GLY A 402 9.55 8.32 -32.88
N ALA A 403 8.38 7.66 -32.78
CA ALA A 403 7.44 7.95 -31.71
C ALA A 403 7.99 7.52 -30.34
N ASN A 404 7.91 8.42 -29.35
CA ASN A 404 8.41 8.15 -28.00
C ASN A 404 7.74 9.08 -26.97
N SER A 405 8.08 8.86 -25.70
CA SER A 405 7.83 9.84 -24.65
C SER A 405 8.96 10.87 -24.60
N ALA A 406 8.61 12.14 -24.43
CA ALA A 406 9.58 13.19 -24.14
C ALA A 406 10.27 13.01 -22.78
N GLU A 407 9.79 12.10 -21.92
CA GLU A 407 10.45 11.68 -20.69
C GLU A 407 11.76 10.92 -20.96
N PHE A 408 11.73 10.01 -21.97
CA PHE A 408 12.87 9.14 -22.31
C PHE A 408 13.75 9.72 -23.39
N GLU A 409 13.14 10.43 -24.33
CA GLU A 409 13.81 11.07 -25.45
C GLU A 409 13.26 12.48 -25.68
N PRO A 410 13.81 13.50 -25.00
CA PRO A 410 13.28 14.87 -25.04
C PRO A 410 13.18 15.47 -26.46
N ASN A 411 14.01 15.01 -27.38
CA ASN A 411 14.06 15.48 -28.78
C ASN A 411 13.43 14.49 -29.77
N THR A 412 12.57 13.59 -29.30
CA THR A 412 11.91 12.61 -30.19
C THR A 412 11.10 13.31 -31.29
N LYS A 413 11.09 12.70 -32.49
CA LYS A 413 10.39 13.25 -33.65
C LYS A 413 8.88 13.34 -33.45
N TYR A 414 8.30 12.36 -32.74
CA TYR A 414 6.87 12.29 -32.44
C TYR A 414 6.68 12.09 -30.94
N PRO A 415 6.66 13.19 -30.14
CA PRO A 415 6.43 13.11 -28.69
C PRO A 415 4.96 12.80 -28.40
N VAL A 416 4.55 11.52 -28.62
CA VAL A 416 3.17 11.09 -28.37
C VAL A 416 2.80 11.09 -26.89
N ILE A 417 3.81 11.12 -26.02
CA ILE A 417 3.72 11.39 -24.60
C ILE A 417 4.58 12.60 -24.29
N SER A 418 4.02 13.60 -23.63
CA SER A 418 4.67 14.87 -23.32
C SER A 418 4.46 15.30 -21.88
N LEU A 419 5.30 16.22 -21.42
CA LEU A 419 5.10 16.87 -20.12
C LEU A 419 3.76 17.59 -20.12
N ASN A 420 3.00 17.48 -19.03
CA ASN A 420 1.74 18.22 -18.92
C ASN A 420 2.00 19.75 -18.94
N GLU A 421 1.01 20.53 -19.40
CA GLU A 421 1.15 21.97 -19.64
C GLU A 421 1.64 22.77 -18.43
N ASN A 422 1.38 22.28 -17.22
CA ASN A 422 1.76 22.97 -15.98
C ASN A 422 3.12 22.51 -15.44
N GLY A 423 3.75 21.49 -16.03
CA GLY A 423 5.01 20.88 -15.56
C GLY A 423 4.93 20.28 -14.15
N LYS A 424 3.72 20.18 -13.57
CA LYS A 424 3.51 19.66 -12.22
C LYS A 424 3.08 18.20 -12.23
N LYS A 425 3.52 17.44 -11.24
CA LYS A 425 3.02 16.07 -11.03
C LYS A 425 1.51 16.08 -10.71
N ARG A 426 0.75 15.23 -11.38
CA ARG A 426 -0.60 14.89 -10.93
C ARG A 426 -0.48 13.82 -9.85
N LEU A 427 -0.96 14.17 -8.66
CA LEU A 427 -0.88 13.34 -7.47
C LEU A 427 -2.23 13.26 -6.78
N GLY A 428 -2.60 12.06 -6.35
CA GLY A 428 -3.84 11.82 -5.61
C GLY A 428 -5.05 11.55 -6.49
N ALA A 429 -6.23 11.67 -5.90
CA ALA A 429 -7.50 11.36 -6.53
C ALA A 429 -7.87 12.40 -7.60
N SER A 430 -8.29 11.91 -8.75
CA SER A 430 -8.82 12.74 -9.85
C SER A 430 -9.99 12.02 -10.49
N ASP A 431 -10.98 12.80 -10.92
CA ASP A 431 -12.17 12.30 -11.59
C ASP A 431 -11.87 11.97 -13.05
N THR A 432 -12.46 10.87 -13.52
CA THR A 432 -12.34 10.36 -14.88
C THR A 432 -13.73 10.04 -15.42
N VAL A 433 -14.02 10.51 -16.63
CA VAL A 433 -15.29 10.26 -17.34
C VAL A 433 -15.08 9.15 -18.36
N ASN A 434 -15.75 8.02 -18.18
CA ASN A 434 -15.68 6.84 -19.04
C ASN A 434 -16.69 6.93 -20.20
N GLU A 435 -16.29 6.50 -21.41
CA GLU A 435 -17.21 6.35 -22.53
C GLU A 435 -17.99 5.04 -22.45
N GLU A 436 -19.30 5.09 -22.72
CA GLU A 436 -20.16 3.91 -22.73
C GLU A 436 -19.78 2.94 -23.86
N GLY A 437 -19.94 1.63 -23.63
CA GLY A 437 -19.62 0.58 -24.60
C GLY A 437 -18.12 0.24 -24.68
N THR A 438 -17.31 0.69 -23.74
CA THR A 438 -15.88 0.42 -23.64
C THR A 438 -15.57 -0.60 -22.55
N HIS A 439 -14.36 -1.17 -22.55
CA HIS A 439 -13.93 -2.12 -21.51
C HIS A 439 -13.84 -1.44 -20.12
N ILE A 440 -13.35 -0.19 -20.08
CA ILE A 440 -13.27 0.55 -18.81
C ILE A 440 -14.67 0.82 -18.25
N PHE A 441 -15.63 1.25 -19.09
CA PHE A 441 -17.01 1.42 -18.64
C PHE A 441 -17.62 0.10 -18.15
N ALA A 442 -17.42 -0.99 -18.89
CA ALA A 442 -17.90 -2.32 -18.51
C ALA A 442 -17.29 -2.81 -17.17
N ALA A 443 -16.04 -2.44 -16.88
CA ALA A 443 -15.37 -2.81 -15.64
C ALA A 443 -15.94 -2.07 -14.42
N TYR A 444 -16.13 -0.75 -14.52
CA TYR A 444 -16.60 0.09 -13.41
C TYR A 444 -18.12 0.15 -13.30
N GLY A 445 -18.85 0.04 -14.41
CA GLY A 445 -20.32 0.21 -14.46
C GLY A 445 -20.80 1.65 -14.24
N GLU A 446 -19.88 2.62 -14.21
CA GLU A 446 -20.14 4.01 -13.89
C GLU A 446 -19.48 4.94 -14.91
N LYS A 447 -20.18 6.03 -15.25
CA LYS A 447 -19.66 7.04 -16.17
C LYS A 447 -18.58 7.93 -15.55
N LEU A 448 -18.75 8.28 -14.27
CA LEU A 448 -17.78 9.07 -13.52
C LEU A 448 -17.16 8.22 -12.44
N ILE A 449 -15.84 8.09 -12.49
CA ILE A 449 -15.05 7.40 -11.49
C ILE A 449 -13.98 8.32 -10.93
N THR A 450 -13.50 8.02 -9.73
CA THR A 450 -12.39 8.76 -9.11
C THR A 450 -11.27 7.79 -8.82
N GLU A 451 -10.07 8.02 -9.39
CA GLU A 451 -8.90 7.16 -9.21
C GLU A 451 -7.66 7.96 -8.85
N ARG A 452 -6.62 7.31 -8.31
CA ARG A 452 -5.39 7.97 -7.86
C ARG A 452 -4.33 8.02 -8.95
N HIS A 453 -3.65 9.15 -9.03
CA HIS A 453 -2.59 9.45 -9.99
C HIS A 453 -1.24 9.63 -9.31
N ARG A 454 -0.16 9.30 -10.03
CA ARG A 454 1.22 9.63 -9.67
C ARG A 454 2.05 9.67 -10.95
N HIS A 455 1.97 10.77 -11.69
CA HIS A 455 2.69 10.95 -12.95
C HIS A 455 2.86 12.43 -13.28
N GLN A 456 3.70 12.73 -14.27
CA GLN A 456 3.97 14.08 -14.76
C GLN A 456 3.82 14.17 -16.28
N TYR A 457 3.99 13.05 -16.98
CA TYR A 457 3.86 12.94 -18.43
C TYR A 457 2.49 12.37 -18.77
N GLU A 458 1.95 12.81 -19.90
CA GLU A 458 0.59 12.50 -20.35
C GLU A 458 0.54 12.35 -21.87
N PHE A 459 -0.56 11.78 -22.36
CA PHE A 459 -0.83 11.70 -23.79
C PHE A 459 -0.83 13.10 -24.42
N SER A 460 -0.10 13.25 -25.53
CA SER A 460 0.06 14.52 -26.24
C SER A 460 -1.15 14.81 -27.15
N ASN A 461 -1.97 15.77 -26.77
CA ASN A 461 -3.23 16.09 -27.46
C ASN A 461 -3.07 16.48 -28.93
N GLN A 462 -1.88 16.91 -29.36
CA GLN A 462 -1.62 17.22 -30.78
C GLN A 462 -1.76 16.01 -31.70
N TYR A 463 -1.67 14.78 -31.17
CA TYR A 463 -1.82 13.53 -31.93
C TYR A 463 -3.19 12.85 -31.72
N ARG A 464 -4.12 13.51 -31.02
CA ARG A 464 -5.40 12.92 -30.61
C ARG A 464 -6.22 12.44 -31.81
N ASP A 465 -6.31 13.24 -32.86
CA ASP A 465 -7.11 12.95 -34.05
C ASP A 465 -6.54 11.81 -34.88
N GLU A 466 -5.22 11.83 -35.11
CA GLU A 466 -4.55 10.80 -35.90
C GLU A 466 -4.60 9.44 -35.21
N ILE A 467 -4.33 9.41 -33.91
CA ILE A 467 -4.34 8.19 -33.11
C ILE A 467 -5.76 7.63 -33.01
N SER A 468 -6.76 8.46 -32.74
CA SER A 468 -8.16 7.99 -32.69
C SER A 468 -8.63 7.38 -34.00
N LYS A 469 -8.28 7.98 -35.14
CA LYS A 469 -8.65 7.49 -36.47
C LYS A 469 -7.93 6.20 -36.86
N SER A 470 -6.81 5.90 -36.25
CA SER A 470 -5.99 4.72 -36.57
C SER A 470 -6.49 3.41 -35.95
N GLY A 471 -7.42 3.48 -34.98
CA GLY A 471 -7.99 2.31 -34.30
C GLY A 471 -7.54 2.10 -32.86
N LEU A 472 -6.71 2.98 -32.30
CA LEU A 472 -6.52 3.10 -30.86
C LEU A 472 -7.61 4.02 -30.32
N LYS A 473 -8.57 3.47 -29.58
CA LYS A 473 -9.66 4.24 -29.01
C LYS A 473 -9.22 4.98 -27.76
N LEU A 474 -9.61 6.25 -27.65
CA LEU A 474 -9.48 7.05 -26.43
C LEU A 474 -10.81 6.94 -25.68
N THR A 475 -10.84 6.26 -24.54
CA THR A 475 -12.10 5.77 -23.94
C THR A 475 -12.42 6.34 -22.56
N ALA A 476 -11.53 7.15 -22.01
CA ALA A 476 -11.84 7.95 -20.82
C ALA A 476 -11.01 9.23 -20.79
N PHE A 477 -11.57 10.25 -20.14
CA PHE A 477 -11.02 11.60 -20.12
C PHE A 477 -11.24 12.25 -18.76
N THR A 478 -10.45 13.32 -18.48
CA THR A 478 -10.80 14.23 -17.39
C THR A 478 -12.14 14.93 -17.64
N PRO A 479 -12.87 15.40 -16.60
CA PRO A 479 -14.18 16.04 -16.78
C PRO A 479 -14.19 17.26 -17.72
N ASP A 480 -13.07 17.97 -17.82
CA ASP A 480 -12.86 19.08 -18.76
C ASP A 480 -12.43 18.62 -20.17
N ASN A 481 -12.36 17.31 -20.39
CA ASN A 481 -11.90 16.66 -21.62
C ASN A 481 -10.48 17.05 -22.07
N LYS A 482 -9.67 17.54 -21.15
CA LYS A 482 -8.31 18.01 -21.42
C LYS A 482 -7.29 16.88 -21.54
N PHE A 483 -7.37 15.88 -20.65
CA PHE A 483 -6.43 14.78 -20.61
C PHE A 483 -7.11 13.45 -20.93
N VAL A 484 -6.39 12.58 -21.64
CA VAL A 484 -6.80 11.22 -21.95
C VAL A 484 -6.41 10.32 -20.77
N GLU A 485 -7.38 9.66 -20.17
CA GLU A 485 -7.21 8.82 -18.99
C GLU A 485 -7.19 7.32 -19.30
N CYS A 486 -7.76 6.94 -20.47
CA CYS A 486 -7.78 5.55 -20.89
C CYS A 486 -7.70 5.42 -22.42
N VAL A 487 -6.97 4.38 -22.87
CA VAL A 487 -6.92 3.97 -24.27
C VAL A 487 -7.22 2.47 -24.38
N GLU A 488 -7.86 2.05 -25.49
CA GLU A 488 -8.20 0.66 -25.75
C GLU A 488 -7.89 0.26 -27.22
N TRP A 489 -7.35 -0.94 -27.42
CA TRP A 489 -7.20 -1.48 -28.76
C TRP A 489 -8.56 -1.85 -29.36
N ASN A 490 -8.89 -1.27 -30.51
CA ASN A 490 -10.09 -1.64 -31.24
C ASN A 490 -9.96 -3.09 -31.77
N SER A 491 -11.06 -3.84 -31.74
CA SER A 491 -11.11 -5.23 -32.25
C SER A 491 -10.15 -6.20 -31.56
N HIS A 492 -9.67 -5.87 -30.36
CA HIS A 492 -8.89 -6.75 -29.50
C HIS A 492 -9.79 -7.33 -28.39
N PRO A 493 -9.60 -8.60 -27.97
CA PRO A 493 -10.42 -9.22 -26.93
C PRO A 493 -10.46 -8.44 -25.61
N TRP A 494 -9.31 -7.93 -25.17
CA TRP A 494 -9.18 -7.07 -24.00
C TRP A 494 -7.77 -6.42 -23.99
N GLY A 495 -7.68 -5.17 -24.34
CA GLY A 495 -6.42 -4.40 -24.31
C GLY A 495 -6.71 -3.00 -23.84
N VAL A 496 -6.32 -2.67 -22.60
CA VAL A 496 -6.65 -1.42 -21.92
C VAL A 496 -5.40 -0.81 -21.31
N GLY A 497 -5.21 0.47 -21.54
CA GLY A 497 -4.19 1.29 -20.88
C GLY A 497 -4.82 2.43 -20.10
N VAL A 498 -4.45 2.62 -18.84
CA VAL A 498 -4.98 3.70 -17.97
C VAL A 498 -3.87 4.55 -17.38
N GLN A 499 -4.12 5.85 -17.27
CA GLN A 499 -3.14 6.81 -16.72
C GLN A 499 -3.06 6.74 -15.19
N PHE A 500 -4.18 6.46 -14.54
CA PHE A 500 -4.28 6.31 -13.10
C PHE A 500 -3.79 4.94 -12.59
N LYS A 501 -3.75 4.77 -11.27
CA LYS A 501 -3.26 3.57 -10.58
C LYS A 501 -4.39 2.87 -9.81
N PRO A 502 -5.15 1.97 -10.47
CA PRO A 502 -6.32 1.32 -9.86
C PRO A 502 -5.95 0.42 -8.67
N GLU A 503 -4.70 -0.03 -8.58
CA GLU A 503 -4.20 -0.87 -7.49
C GLU A 503 -4.32 -0.22 -6.11
N PHE A 504 -4.24 1.12 -6.02
CA PHE A 504 -4.27 1.83 -4.73
C PHE A 504 -5.64 1.82 -4.04
N LYS A 505 -6.71 1.52 -4.75
CA LYS A 505 -8.06 1.42 -4.17
C LYS A 505 -8.55 -0.01 -3.98
N SER A 506 -7.76 -0.99 -4.37
CA SER A 506 -8.13 -2.40 -4.24
C SER A 506 -8.13 -2.88 -2.79
N LYS A 507 -9.16 -3.64 -2.41
CA LYS A 507 -9.30 -4.25 -1.08
C LYS A 507 -9.63 -5.74 -1.21
N PRO A 508 -9.32 -6.59 -0.20
CA PRO A 508 -9.66 -8.00 -0.24
C PRO A 508 -11.17 -8.25 -0.27
N THR A 509 -11.95 -7.28 0.24
CA THR A 509 -13.42 -7.31 0.23
C THR A 509 -14.04 -6.73 -1.04
N ALA A 510 -13.28 -5.93 -1.81
CA ALA A 510 -13.71 -5.26 -3.03
C ALA A 510 -12.50 -5.03 -3.94
N ALA A 511 -12.25 -5.94 -4.87
CA ALA A 511 -11.14 -5.83 -5.81
C ALA A 511 -11.31 -4.62 -6.74
N ALA A 512 -10.19 -3.99 -7.14
CA ALA A 512 -10.19 -2.92 -8.14
C ALA A 512 -10.90 -3.40 -9.42
N PRO A 513 -11.97 -2.71 -9.87
CA PRO A 513 -12.83 -3.20 -10.94
C PRO A 513 -12.09 -3.51 -12.24
N LEU A 514 -11.13 -2.64 -12.62
CA LEU A 514 -10.37 -2.82 -13.85
C LEU A 514 -9.43 -4.04 -13.78
N ILE A 515 -8.75 -4.24 -12.64
CA ILE A 515 -7.86 -5.39 -12.42
C ILE A 515 -8.67 -6.70 -12.39
N LYS A 516 -9.84 -6.68 -11.76
CA LYS A 516 -10.79 -7.82 -11.81
C LYS A 516 -11.22 -8.13 -13.23
N SER A 517 -11.57 -7.12 -14.04
CA SER A 517 -11.94 -7.29 -15.46
C SER A 517 -10.80 -7.90 -16.27
N PHE A 518 -9.55 -7.45 -16.03
CA PHE A 518 -8.36 -8.01 -16.66
C PHE A 518 -8.17 -9.50 -16.33
N ILE A 519 -8.24 -9.88 -15.04
CA ILE A 519 -8.10 -11.29 -14.63
C ILE A 519 -9.24 -12.15 -15.21
N ALA A 520 -10.46 -11.61 -15.27
CA ALA A 520 -11.59 -12.31 -15.92
C ALA A 520 -11.34 -12.53 -17.42
N ALA A 521 -10.72 -11.57 -18.11
CA ALA A 521 -10.33 -11.72 -19.51
C ALA A 521 -9.21 -12.77 -19.68
N CYS A 522 -8.19 -12.75 -18.80
CA CYS A 522 -7.13 -13.76 -18.78
C CYS A 522 -7.68 -15.18 -18.56
N LYS A 523 -8.68 -15.32 -17.67
CA LYS A 523 -9.37 -16.62 -17.42
C LYS A 523 -10.06 -17.16 -18.68
N LYS A 524 -10.64 -16.28 -19.51
CA LYS A 524 -11.30 -16.67 -20.77
C LYS A 524 -10.31 -17.02 -21.88
N ASN A 525 -9.09 -16.51 -21.82
CA ASN A 525 -8.03 -16.69 -22.82
C ASN A 525 -7.05 -17.82 -22.40
N LYS A 526 -7.58 -18.91 -21.86
CA LYS A 526 -6.81 -20.12 -21.53
C LYS A 526 -6.50 -20.95 -22.76
#